data_34cfb910d313ade6989ff400a766283e
#
_entry.id   34cfb910d313ade6989ff400a766283e
#
_cell.length_a   1.000
_cell.length_b   1.000
_cell.length_c   1.000
_cell.angle_alpha   90.00
_cell.angle_beta   90.00
_cell.angle_gamma   90.00
#
_symmetry.space_group_name_H-M   'P 1'
#
loop_
_entity.id
_entity.type
_entity.pdbx_description
1 polymer ?
#
loop_
_entity_poly.entity_id
_entity_poly.type
_entity_poly.pdbx_seq_one_letter_code
_entity_poly.pdbx_strand_id
1 'polypeptide(L)'
;MRNWIFAILLMLPNLPATAADLMAFWDAPRHGGNSFNRLPPDQAYFDALKGYGATWVRLSYDKWQPVQRDFLLGNADAYAGLPAADLATLRATLDRAHQAGLKVVIAPLSLPGMRWSQNNQGQFDDRLWQDKRYWSQAMAFWRDMARELKGHPAIGAYNLINEPAPEKLGGLAEHAEPGQMQQWYVRAQGTARDLPLLYRQLIAAIREQDTDTPVMVDAGWFAAADAFDYWPAPLEDPRVLYSVHMYEPYAATSAPNMTRKHPIAYPGAAPFAGQTQQWDGARVERYLRQPLAWAEAMGLPRSRLVVGEFGCMRRLSGCRQYLEDVLTVLDRNQLHWAFYSFREDNWDGMDYELGSAKVPWRYWQAIEQGTPDPLPRTATVEFEPIRKRLNPD
;
A
#
# COMPACT_ATOMS: atom_id res chain seq x y z
N MET A 1 -55.32 32.90 -38.75
CA MET A 1 -54.65 31.61 -38.95
C MET A 1 -53.42 31.58 -38.02
N ARG A 2 -53.49 30.83 -36.91
CA ARG A 2 -52.42 30.75 -35.88
C ARG A 2 -51.71 29.44 -36.06
N ASN A 3 -50.46 29.50 -36.54
CA ASN A 3 -49.62 28.32 -36.72
C ASN A 3 -49.04 27.88 -35.34
N TRP A 4 -49.36 26.67 -34.92
CA TRP A 4 -48.77 25.99 -33.81
C TRP A 4 -47.56 25.18 -34.31
N ILE A 5 -46.36 25.57 -33.90
CA ILE A 5 -45.15 24.79 -34.12
C ILE A 5 -45.04 23.82 -32.94
N PHE A 6 -45.22 22.52 -33.22
CA PHE A 6 -44.87 21.43 -32.27
C PHE A 6 -43.37 21.20 -32.28
N ALA A 7 -42.69 21.51 -31.18
CA ALA A 7 -41.33 21.10 -30.96
C ALA A 7 -41.31 19.65 -30.48
N ILE A 8 -40.81 18.74 -31.32
CA ILE A 8 -40.54 17.35 -30.93
C ILE A 8 -39.23 17.34 -30.15
N LEU A 9 -39.30 17.11 -28.83
CA LEU A 9 -38.15 16.88 -27.98
C LEU A 9 -37.67 15.44 -28.23
N LEU A 10 -36.59 15.27 -29.00
CA LEU A 10 -35.91 14.01 -29.18
C LEU A 10 -35.21 13.68 -27.84
N MET A 11 -35.79 12.75 -27.06
CA MET A 11 -35.09 12.08 -25.96
C MET A 11 -34.03 11.17 -26.55
N LEU A 12 -32.76 11.57 -26.47
CA LEU A 12 -31.63 10.70 -26.71
C LEU A 12 -31.59 9.64 -25.59
N PRO A 13 -31.52 8.34 -25.94
CA PRO A 13 -31.36 7.31 -24.93
C PRO A 13 -30.03 7.56 -24.18
N ASN A 14 -30.10 7.66 -22.84
CA ASN A 14 -28.91 7.57 -21.99
C ASN A 14 -28.29 6.19 -22.24
N LEU A 15 -27.26 6.12 -23.05
CA LEU A 15 -26.38 4.96 -23.10
C LEU A 15 -25.79 4.79 -21.70
N PRO A 16 -25.83 3.58 -21.11
CA PRO A 16 -25.14 3.34 -19.86
C PRO A 16 -23.67 3.70 -20.08
N ALA A 17 -23.12 4.54 -19.19
CA ALA A 17 -21.69 4.80 -19.18
C ALA A 17 -21.00 3.44 -19.07
N THR A 18 -20.28 3.03 -20.12
CA THR A 18 -19.42 1.85 -20.05
C THR A 18 -18.52 2.04 -18.84
N ALA A 19 -18.51 1.09 -17.92
CA ALA A 19 -17.61 1.12 -16.77
C ALA A 19 -16.21 1.42 -17.31
N ALA A 20 -15.66 2.58 -16.94
CA ALA A 20 -14.31 2.96 -17.38
C ALA A 20 -13.36 1.84 -16.97
N ASP A 21 -12.53 1.36 -17.89
CA ASP A 21 -11.57 0.31 -17.60
C ASP A 21 -10.66 0.81 -16.47
N LEU A 22 -10.81 0.23 -15.28
CA LEU A 22 -10.04 0.64 -14.10
C LEU A 22 -8.53 0.42 -14.30
N MET A 23 -8.13 -0.49 -15.21
CA MET A 23 -6.74 -0.63 -15.60
C MET A 23 -6.20 0.59 -16.34
N ALA A 24 -7.05 1.31 -17.10
CA ALA A 24 -6.65 2.54 -17.79
C ALA A 24 -6.19 3.64 -16.80
N PHE A 25 -6.67 3.61 -15.56
CA PHE A 25 -6.14 4.50 -14.53
C PHE A 25 -4.64 4.25 -14.30
N TRP A 26 -4.19 3.01 -14.38
CA TRP A 26 -2.81 2.58 -14.12
C TRP A 26 -1.92 2.56 -15.37
N ASP A 27 -2.40 2.96 -16.54
CA ASP A 27 -1.57 3.03 -17.76
C ASP A 27 -0.62 4.22 -17.80
N ALA A 28 -0.83 5.24 -16.95
CA ALA A 28 0.07 6.37 -16.76
C ALA A 28 0.55 6.41 -15.30
N PRO A 29 1.77 6.92 -15.01
CA PRO A 29 2.29 7.03 -13.66
C PRO A 29 1.29 7.69 -12.71
N ARG A 30 1.08 7.09 -11.55
CA ARG A 30 0.15 7.55 -10.51
C ARG A 30 0.88 7.73 -9.20
N HIS A 31 0.73 8.90 -8.60
CA HIS A 31 1.42 9.29 -7.39
C HIS A 31 0.41 9.48 -6.27
N GLY A 32 0.73 8.97 -5.09
CA GLY A 32 -0.17 8.98 -3.96
C GLY A 32 0.55 8.95 -2.62
N GLY A 33 -0.23 8.82 -1.55
CA GLY A 33 0.26 8.66 -0.19
C GLY A 33 -0.42 7.51 0.53
N ASN A 34 0.21 7.04 1.60
CA ASN A 34 -0.35 6.05 2.50
C ASN A 34 -1.14 6.72 3.63
N SER A 35 -2.25 6.12 4.01
CA SER A 35 -3.04 6.44 5.20
C SER A 35 -3.12 5.20 6.09
N PHE A 36 -2.59 5.32 7.31
CA PHE A 36 -2.65 4.27 8.32
C PHE A 36 -2.96 4.88 9.69
N ASN A 37 -4.08 5.56 9.77
CA ASN A 37 -4.53 6.34 10.92
C ASN A 37 -5.45 5.52 11.83
N ARG A 38 -5.58 5.92 13.10
CA ARG A 38 -6.54 5.34 14.05
C ARG A 38 -7.96 5.81 13.79
N LEU A 39 -8.10 7.03 13.30
CA LEU A 39 -9.40 7.58 12.90
C LEU A 39 -9.56 7.45 11.39
N PRO A 40 -10.77 7.09 10.91
CA PRO A 40 -11.06 7.15 9.48
C PRO A 40 -10.80 8.57 8.95
N PRO A 41 -10.00 8.72 7.86
CA PRO A 41 -9.74 10.04 7.28
C PRO A 41 -11.03 10.79 6.94
N ASP A 42 -11.04 12.08 7.27
CA ASP A 42 -12.14 13.00 6.96
C ASP A 42 -11.99 13.63 5.57
N GLN A 43 -12.95 14.48 5.19
CA GLN A 43 -12.90 15.17 3.90
C GLN A 43 -11.67 16.08 3.78
N ALA A 44 -11.29 16.78 4.86
CA ALA A 44 -10.16 17.69 4.85
C ALA A 44 -8.81 16.97 4.62
N TYR A 45 -8.69 15.73 5.10
CA TYR A 45 -7.52 14.87 4.80
C TYR A 45 -7.40 14.62 3.29
N PHE A 46 -8.49 14.17 2.65
CA PHE A 46 -8.47 13.83 1.21
C PHE A 46 -8.31 15.09 0.34
N ASP A 47 -8.98 16.19 0.69
CA ASP A 47 -8.84 17.45 -0.03
C ASP A 47 -7.41 17.98 0.03
N ALA A 48 -6.75 17.87 1.19
CA ALA A 48 -5.37 18.28 1.35
C ALA A 48 -4.41 17.41 0.54
N LEU A 49 -4.57 16.07 0.57
CA LEU A 49 -3.75 15.16 -0.22
C LEU A 49 -3.93 15.42 -1.72
N LYS A 50 -5.18 15.62 -2.15
CA LYS A 50 -5.51 16.02 -3.53
C LYS A 50 -4.93 17.38 -3.90
N GLY A 51 -4.97 18.34 -2.98
CA GLY A 51 -4.41 19.69 -3.14
C GLY A 51 -2.90 19.68 -3.42
N TYR A 52 -2.18 18.68 -2.92
CA TYR A 52 -0.77 18.45 -3.27
C TYR A 52 -0.57 17.77 -4.64
N GLY A 53 -1.63 17.34 -5.32
CA GLY A 53 -1.56 16.71 -6.64
C GLY A 53 -1.66 15.19 -6.64
N ALA A 54 -1.85 14.55 -5.48
CA ALA A 54 -2.02 13.10 -5.42
C ALA A 54 -3.24 12.65 -6.26
N THR A 55 -3.14 11.46 -6.83
CA THR A 55 -4.20 10.84 -7.63
C THR A 55 -4.84 9.65 -6.94
N TRP A 56 -4.18 9.10 -5.93
CA TRP A 56 -4.65 7.96 -5.16
C TRP A 56 -4.11 7.94 -3.73
N VAL A 57 -4.73 7.13 -2.90
CA VAL A 57 -4.30 6.85 -1.54
C VAL A 57 -4.32 5.33 -1.30
N ARG A 58 -3.26 4.80 -0.70
CA ARG A 58 -3.23 3.44 -0.17
C ARG A 58 -3.75 3.49 1.25
N LEU A 59 -4.89 2.86 1.48
CA LEU A 59 -5.68 2.97 2.71
C LEU A 59 -5.64 1.68 3.50
N SER A 60 -5.01 1.74 4.69
CA SER A 60 -5.05 0.70 5.70
C SER A 60 -5.91 1.15 6.87
N TYR A 61 -6.78 0.27 7.35
CA TYR A 61 -7.84 0.56 8.31
C TYR A 61 -7.73 -0.24 9.61
N ASP A 62 -6.69 -1.03 9.78
CA ASP A 62 -6.56 -1.98 10.89
C ASP A 62 -6.43 -1.32 12.28
N LYS A 63 -6.18 -0.01 12.31
CA LYS A 63 -6.20 0.79 13.54
C LYS A 63 -7.58 1.37 13.89
N TRP A 64 -8.56 1.29 12.97
CA TRP A 64 -9.87 1.87 13.23
C TRP A 64 -10.61 1.07 14.31
N GLN A 65 -11.49 1.76 15.06
CA GLN A 65 -12.25 1.13 16.12
C GLN A 65 -13.21 0.07 15.54
N PRO A 66 -13.02 -1.21 15.82
CA PRO A 66 -13.89 -2.28 15.32
C PRO A 66 -15.14 -2.44 16.19
N VAL A 67 -16.21 -2.98 15.64
CA VAL A 67 -17.39 -3.39 16.44
C VAL A 67 -17.18 -4.73 17.15
N GLN A 68 -16.19 -5.50 16.75
CA GLN A 68 -15.78 -6.74 17.40
C GLN A 68 -14.30 -6.65 17.78
N ARG A 69 -13.48 -7.62 17.38
CA ARG A 69 -12.06 -7.64 17.70
C ARG A 69 -11.18 -6.98 16.65
N ASP A 70 -11.46 -7.26 15.38
CA ASP A 70 -10.65 -6.84 14.25
C ASP A 70 -11.54 -6.12 13.21
N PHE A 71 -11.18 -4.92 12.84
CA PHE A 71 -11.98 -4.11 11.91
C PHE A 71 -12.18 -4.83 10.56
N LEU A 72 -13.41 -4.87 10.05
CA LEU A 72 -13.88 -5.60 8.87
C LEU A 72 -13.74 -7.12 8.94
N LEU A 73 -12.83 -7.67 9.71
CA LEU A 73 -12.70 -9.11 9.88
C LEU A 73 -13.66 -9.69 10.95
N GLY A 74 -14.14 -8.85 11.85
CA GLY A 74 -14.80 -9.29 13.06
C GLY A 74 -13.85 -10.03 13.97
N ASN A 75 -13.29 -11.16 13.51
CA ASN A 75 -12.27 -11.91 14.22
C ASN A 75 -11.31 -12.62 13.24
N ALA A 76 -10.04 -12.26 13.23
CA ALA A 76 -9.00 -12.90 12.41
C ALA A 76 -8.72 -14.37 12.80
N ASP A 77 -9.16 -14.83 13.98
CA ASP A 77 -9.05 -16.24 14.39
C ASP A 77 -10.10 -17.14 13.71
N ALA A 78 -11.27 -16.55 13.40
CA ALA A 78 -12.39 -17.26 12.77
C ALA A 78 -13.28 -16.26 12.02
N TYR A 79 -13.00 -16.05 10.75
CA TYR A 79 -13.78 -15.16 9.91
C TYR A 79 -15.19 -15.70 9.68
N ALA A 80 -16.21 -14.87 9.92
CA ALA A 80 -17.62 -15.24 9.78
C ALA A 80 -18.45 -14.25 8.94
N GLY A 81 -17.80 -13.31 8.24
CA GLY A 81 -18.42 -12.28 7.42
C GLY A 81 -18.04 -10.87 7.86
N LEU A 82 -18.28 -9.89 6.98
CA LEU A 82 -17.98 -8.48 7.25
C LEU A 82 -18.95 -7.89 8.25
N PRO A 83 -18.51 -7.28 9.37
CA PRO A 83 -19.39 -6.55 10.27
C PRO A 83 -20.01 -5.34 9.56
N ALA A 84 -21.34 -5.24 9.56
CA ALA A 84 -22.06 -4.23 8.78
C ALA A 84 -21.67 -2.77 9.14
N ALA A 85 -21.45 -2.49 10.43
CA ALA A 85 -21.07 -1.14 10.87
C ALA A 85 -19.65 -0.77 10.45
N ASP A 86 -18.69 -1.73 10.49
CA ASP A 86 -17.33 -1.51 10.00
C ASP A 86 -17.34 -1.23 8.48
N LEU A 87 -18.15 -2.02 7.73
CA LEU A 87 -18.33 -1.81 6.29
C LEU A 87 -18.95 -0.45 5.98
N ALA A 88 -19.94 0.00 6.75
CA ALA A 88 -20.54 1.32 6.59
C ALA A 88 -19.51 2.44 6.81
N THR A 89 -18.63 2.30 7.81
CA THR A 89 -17.54 3.23 8.07
C THR A 89 -16.55 3.28 6.91
N LEU A 90 -16.16 2.12 6.37
CA LEU A 90 -15.28 2.06 5.19
C LEU A 90 -15.93 2.75 3.99
N ARG A 91 -17.18 2.44 3.67
CA ARG A 91 -17.91 3.06 2.55
C ARG A 91 -17.99 4.59 2.68
N ALA A 92 -18.34 5.10 3.86
CA ALA A 92 -18.36 6.53 4.11
C ALA A 92 -16.98 7.20 3.90
N THR A 93 -15.89 6.49 4.21
CA THR A 93 -14.52 6.96 3.96
C THR A 93 -14.19 6.95 2.47
N LEU A 94 -14.62 5.92 1.75
CA LEU A 94 -14.46 5.84 0.29
C LEU A 94 -15.25 6.94 -0.43
N ASP A 95 -16.45 7.27 0.06
CA ASP A 95 -17.26 8.38 -0.49
C ASP A 95 -16.52 9.71 -0.37
N ARG A 96 -15.87 9.99 0.77
CA ARG A 96 -15.04 11.20 0.97
C ARG A 96 -13.86 11.24 -0.01
N ALA A 97 -13.16 10.12 -0.18
CA ALA A 97 -12.06 10.03 -1.14
C ALA A 97 -12.55 10.29 -2.57
N HIS A 98 -13.71 9.74 -2.93
CA HIS A 98 -14.36 9.99 -4.23
C HIS A 98 -14.69 11.47 -4.43
N GLN A 99 -15.28 12.12 -3.41
CA GLN A 99 -15.60 13.56 -3.45
C GLN A 99 -14.37 14.43 -3.67
N ALA A 100 -13.22 14.04 -3.11
CA ALA A 100 -11.93 14.68 -3.36
C ALA A 100 -11.32 14.34 -4.74
N GLY A 101 -11.90 13.41 -5.49
CA GLY A 101 -11.38 12.95 -6.78
C GLY A 101 -10.15 12.05 -6.67
N LEU A 102 -10.00 11.31 -5.57
CA LEU A 102 -8.94 10.33 -5.34
C LEU A 102 -9.44 8.90 -5.59
N LYS A 103 -8.55 8.06 -6.15
CA LYS A 103 -8.71 6.61 -6.10
C LYS A 103 -8.15 6.06 -4.78
N VAL A 104 -8.71 4.94 -4.34
CA VAL A 104 -8.29 4.24 -3.12
C VAL A 104 -7.84 2.84 -3.47
N VAL A 105 -6.65 2.47 -3.00
CA VAL A 105 -6.18 1.09 -2.92
C VAL A 105 -6.44 0.60 -1.50
N ILE A 106 -7.32 -0.38 -1.35
CA ILE A 106 -7.62 -0.99 -0.05
C ILE A 106 -6.47 -1.94 0.31
N ALA A 107 -5.83 -1.73 1.46
CA ALA A 107 -4.65 -2.48 1.90
C ALA A 107 -4.78 -2.94 3.36
N PRO A 108 -5.45 -4.09 3.62
CA PRO A 108 -5.52 -4.64 4.96
C PRO A 108 -4.15 -5.13 5.43
N LEU A 109 -3.82 -4.83 6.70
CA LEU A 109 -2.65 -5.39 7.35
C LEU A 109 -2.97 -6.72 8.04
N SER A 110 -4.24 -6.96 8.31
CA SER A 110 -4.73 -8.21 8.91
C SER A 110 -5.56 -9.00 7.93
N LEU A 111 -5.37 -10.31 7.94
CA LEU A 111 -6.22 -11.30 7.28
C LEU A 111 -6.56 -12.43 8.27
N PRO A 112 -7.52 -13.30 7.97
CA PRO A 112 -7.72 -14.49 8.78
C PRO A 112 -6.43 -15.29 8.93
N GLY A 113 -6.00 -15.53 10.18
CA GLY A 113 -4.73 -16.20 10.50
C GLY A 113 -3.46 -15.35 10.29
N MET A 114 -3.61 -14.06 10.03
CA MET A 114 -2.51 -13.10 9.94
C MET A 114 -2.98 -11.76 10.54
N ARG A 115 -3.11 -11.72 11.88
CA ARG A 115 -3.45 -10.49 12.58
C ARG A 115 -2.22 -9.60 12.67
N TRP A 116 -2.37 -8.32 12.34
CA TRP A 116 -1.30 -7.33 12.47
C TRP A 116 -0.77 -7.28 13.91
N SER A 117 0.57 -7.23 14.05
CA SER A 117 1.25 -7.42 15.34
C SER A 117 0.83 -6.43 16.42
N GLN A 118 0.55 -5.17 16.10
CA GLN A 118 0.09 -4.19 17.09
C GLN A 118 -1.31 -4.53 17.63
N ASN A 119 -2.16 -5.19 16.85
CA ASN A 119 -3.45 -5.72 17.30
C ASN A 119 -3.33 -7.11 17.94
N ASN A 120 -2.11 -7.67 17.99
CA ASN A 120 -1.78 -8.98 18.50
C ASN A 120 -0.73 -8.95 19.63
N GLN A 121 -0.79 -7.92 20.49
CA GLN A 121 0.13 -7.74 21.63
C GLN A 121 1.63 -7.71 21.22
N GLY A 122 1.92 -7.21 20.02
CA GLY A 122 3.27 -7.16 19.46
C GLY A 122 3.76 -8.50 18.89
N GLN A 123 2.94 -9.54 18.91
CA GLN A 123 3.32 -10.86 18.42
C GLN A 123 2.96 -11.05 16.94
N PHE A 124 3.84 -11.69 16.21
CA PHE A 124 3.62 -12.06 14.83
C PHE A 124 2.59 -13.21 14.75
N ASP A 125 1.54 -13.06 13.94
CA ASP A 125 0.56 -14.09 13.66
C ASP A 125 0.86 -14.68 12.27
N ASP A 126 1.35 -15.90 12.24
CA ASP A 126 1.85 -16.57 11.04
C ASP A 126 1.03 -17.80 10.63
N ARG A 127 -0.16 -17.96 11.22
CA ARG A 127 -1.04 -19.13 10.97
C ARG A 127 -1.48 -19.23 9.52
N LEU A 128 -1.61 -18.11 8.81
CA LEU A 128 -1.89 -18.08 7.36
C LEU A 128 -0.82 -18.84 6.56
N TRP A 129 0.44 -18.82 7.03
CA TRP A 129 1.59 -19.47 6.41
C TRP A 129 1.86 -20.90 6.91
N GLN A 130 1.02 -21.39 7.81
CA GLN A 130 1.14 -22.74 8.40
C GLN A 130 -0.04 -23.63 8.07
N ASP A 131 -1.25 -23.06 7.88
CA ASP A 131 -2.49 -23.82 7.77
C ASP A 131 -3.41 -23.24 6.69
N LYS A 132 -3.62 -24.01 5.63
CA LYS A 132 -4.49 -23.61 4.50
C LYS A 132 -5.97 -23.43 4.86
N ARG A 133 -6.41 -23.77 6.05
CA ARG A 133 -7.76 -23.41 6.52
C ARG A 133 -7.93 -21.89 6.59
N TYR A 134 -6.87 -21.16 6.94
CA TYR A 134 -6.89 -19.70 6.91
C TYR A 134 -6.90 -19.14 5.49
N TRP A 135 -6.34 -19.85 4.50
CA TRP A 135 -6.48 -19.49 3.08
C TRP A 135 -7.95 -19.44 2.67
N SER A 136 -8.72 -20.49 3.05
CA SER A 136 -10.16 -20.54 2.74
C SER A 136 -10.93 -19.39 3.39
N GLN A 137 -10.56 -18.98 4.61
CA GLN A 137 -11.15 -17.82 5.28
C GLN A 137 -10.73 -16.50 4.62
N ALA A 138 -9.47 -16.35 4.22
CA ALA A 138 -8.98 -15.18 3.48
C ALA A 138 -9.66 -15.04 2.10
N MET A 139 -9.90 -16.16 1.41
CA MET A 139 -10.69 -16.20 0.18
C MET A 139 -12.13 -15.73 0.43
N ALA A 140 -12.76 -16.21 1.51
CA ALA A 140 -14.12 -15.77 1.88
C ALA A 140 -14.15 -14.27 2.19
N PHE A 141 -13.18 -13.75 2.94
CA PHE A 141 -13.05 -12.33 3.24
C PHE A 141 -12.93 -11.50 1.95
N TRP A 142 -12.04 -11.85 1.04
CA TRP A 142 -11.87 -11.09 -0.21
C TRP A 142 -13.06 -11.23 -1.16
N ARG A 143 -13.74 -12.38 -1.17
CA ARG A 143 -15.02 -12.55 -1.90
C ARG A 143 -16.09 -11.59 -1.38
N ASP A 144 -16.22 -11.48 -0.05
CA ASP A 144 -17.17 -10.58 0.58
C ASP A 144 -16.80 -9.11 0.32
N MET A 145 -15.52 -8.73 0.48
CA MET A 145 -15.03 -7.39 0.16
C MET A 145 -15.30 -7.02 -1.31
N ALA A 146 -15.01 -7.92 -2.24
CA ALA A 146 -15.24 -7.69 -3.66
C ALA A 146 -16.75 -7.51 -3.97
N ARG A 147 -17.60 -8.35 -3.38
CA ARG A 147 -19.06 -8.22 -3.52
C ARG A 147 -19.57 -6.86 -3.04
N GLU A 148 -19.07 -6.40 -1.90
CA GLU A 148 -19.53 -5.16 -1.25
C GLU A 148 -18.96 -3.89 -1.87
N LEU A 149 -17.78 -3.96 -2.49
CA LEU A 149 -17.06 -2.78 -2.96
C LEU A 149 -17.01 -2.64 -4.48
N LYS A 150 -17.38 -3.68 -5.25
CA LYS A 150 -17.36 -3.61 -6.73
C LYS A 150 -18.17 -2.42 -7.24
N GLY A 151 -17.61 -1.73 -8.21
CA GLY A 151 -18.25 -0.58 -8.83
C GLY A 151 -18.24 0.70 -7.97
N HIS A 152 -17.67 0.67 -6.76
CA HIS A 152 -17.53 1.89 -5.98
C HIS A 152 -16.55 2.84 -6.68
N PRO A 153 -16.92 4.12 -6.96
CA PRO A 153 -16.15 4.99 -7.85
C PRO A 153 -14.78 5.38 -7.29
N ALA A 154 -14.59 5.33 -5.98
CA ALA A 154 -13.28 5.57 -5.37
C ALA A 154 -12.32 4.39 -5.53
N ILE A 155 -12.78 3.14 -5.67
CA ILE A 155 -11.87 1.99 -5.70
C ILE A 155 -10.97 2.04 -6.94
N GLY A 156 -9.67 1.94 -6.72
CA GLY A 156 -8.63 1.85 -7.75
C GLY A 156 -8.00 0.47 -7.85
N ALA A 157 -7.86 -0.22 -6.71
CA ALA A 157 -7.38 -1.60 -6.63
C ALA A 157 -7.62 -2.21 -5.24
N TYR A 158 -7.49 -3.54 -5.14
CA TYR A 158 -7.39 -4.29 -3.89
C TYR A 158 -5.96 -4.77 -3.69
N ASN A 159 -5.26 -4.30 -2.66
CA ASN A 159 -3.95 -4.83 -2.26
C ASN A 159 -4.17 -6.03 -1.35
N LEU A 160 -3.90 -7.22 -1.87
CA LEU A 160 -4.45 -8.45 -1.29
C LEU A 160 -3.85 -8.83 0.05
N ILE A 161 -2.57 -8.61 0.25
CA ILE A 161 -1.84 -8.89 1.49
C ILE A 161 -0.78 -7.80 1.64
N ASN A 162 -0.81 -7.05 2.73
CA ASN A 162 0.27 -6.14 3.06
C ASN A 162 1.48 -6.92 3.56
N GLU A 163 2.63 -6.67 2.96
CA GLU A 163 3.94 -7.14 3.44
C GLU A 163 3.99 -8.63 3.82
N PRO A 164 3.63 -9.55 2.92
CA PRO A 164 3.72 -10.98 3.22
C PRO A 164 5.18 -11.42 3.46
N ALA A 165 5.40 -12.30 4.43
CA ALA A 165 6.72 -12.85 4.72
C ALA A 165 6.68 -14.36 5.04
N PRO A 166 6.16 -15.21 4.11
CA PRO A 166 6.15 -16.67 4.32
C PRO A 166 7.55 -17.26 4.42
N GLU A 167 8.55 -16.60 3.85
CA GLU A 167 9.96 -16.96 3.83
C GLU A 167 10.55 -17.06 5.23
N LYS A 168 10.13 -16.15 6.11
CA LYS A 168 10.59 -16.07 7.51
C LYS A 168 10.45 -17.38 8.26
N LEU A 169 9.35 -18.11 8.01
CA LEU A 169 9.10 -19.43 8.62
C LEU A 169 9.86 -20.57 7.93
N GLY A 170 10.35 -20.34 6.73
CA GLY A 170 11.06 -21.32 5.93
C GLY A 170 12.59 -21.30 6.10
N GLY A 171 13.10 -20.41 6.99
CA GLY A 171 14.53 -20.29 7.23
C GLY A 171 15.33 -19.66 6.07
N LEU A 172 14.66 -19.01 5.12
CA LEU A 172 15.32 -18.17 4.13
C LEU A 172 15.75 -16.85 4.79
N ALA A 173 16.97 -16.41 4.56
CA ALA A 173 17.42 -15.10 5.02
C ALA A 173 16.76 -13.99 4.18
N GLU A 174 16.49 -12.85 4.82
CA GLU A 174 16.10 -11.64 4.11
C GLU A 174 17.22 -11.20 3.17
N HIS A 175 16.87 -10.77 1.97
CA HIS A 175 17.84 -10.42 0.91
C HIS A 175 18.83 -11.56 0.57
N ALA A 176 18.36 -12.81 0.61
CA ALA A 176 19.17 -13.95 0.20
C ALA A 176 19.52 -13.88 -1.30
N GLU A 177 20.58 -14.56 -1.68
CA GLU A 177 20.95 -14.67 -3.10
C GLU A 177 19.83 -15.32 -3.92
N PRO A 178 19.60 -14.90 -5.19
CA PRO A 178 18.51 -15.41 -6.02
C PRO A 178 18.44 -16.94 -6.10
N GLY A 179 19.58 -17.61 -6.16
CA GLY A 179 19.63 -19.08 -6.18
C GLY A 179 19.12 -19.73 -4.89
N GLN A 180 19.33 -19.09 -3.74
CA GLN A 180 18.80 -19.56 -2.46
C GLN A 180 17.28 -19.32 -2.38
N MET A 181 16.81 -18.17 -2.88
CA MET A 181 15.38 -17.86 -2.98
C MET A 181 14.65 -18.88 -3.86
N GLN A 182 15.20 -19.20 -5.03
CA GLN A 182 14.62 -20.18 -5.94
C GLN A 182 14.57 -21.59 -5.31
N GLN A 183 15.65 -22.03 -4.65
CA GLN A 183 15.66 -23.32 -3.95
C GLN A 183 14.65 -23.36 -2.80
N TRP A 184 14.51 -22.28 -2.07
CA TRP A 184 13.49 -22.16 -1.03
C TRP A 184 12.09 -22.27 -1.63
N TYR A 185 11.82 -21.55 -2.72
CA TYR A 185 10.51 -21.55 -3.38
C TYR A 185 10.13 -22.94 -3.90
N VAL A 186 11.06 -23.68 -4.49
CA VAL A 186 10.81 -25.09 -4.90
C VAL A 186 10.28 -25.94 -3.73
N ARG A 187 10.81 -25.72 -2.52
CA ARG A 187 10.31 -26.42 -1.30
C ARG A 187 9.00 -25.86 -0.77
N ALA A 188 8.73 -24.58 -1.03
CA ALA A 188 7.50 -23.90 -0.58
C ALA A 188 6.30 -24.19 -1.48
N GLN A 189 6.54 -24.56 -2.76
CA GLN A 189 5.47 -24.82 -3.72
C GLN A 189 4.44 -25.82 -3.21
N GLY A 190 3.16 -25.48 -3.38
CA GLY A 190 2.04 -26.29 -2.93
C GLY A 190 1.85 -26.35 -1.40
N THR A 191 2.74 -25.79 -0.60
CA THR A 191 2.56 -25.67 0.87
C THR A 191 1.76 -24.40 1.24
N ALA A 192 1.54 -24.18 2.54
CA ALA A 192 0.93 -22.92 3.01
C ALA A 192 1.85 -21.69 2.88
N ARG A 193 3.09 -21.85 2.40
CA ARG A 193 4.07 -20.78 2.15
C ARG A 193 4.20 -20.42 0.67
N ASP A 194 3.43 -21.04 -0.19
CA ASP A 194 3.38 -20.74 -1.64
C ASP A 194 2.60 -19.45 -1.87
N LEU A 195 3.29 -18.32 -1.77
CA LEU A 195 2.69 -16.99 -1.92
C LEU A 195 2.04 -16.78 -3.30
N PRO A 196 2.70 -17.10 -4.45
CA PRO A 196 2.05 -17.01 -5.75
C PRO A 196 0.78 -17.86 -5.88
N LEU A 197 0.75 -19.06 -5.27
CA LEU A 197 -0.45 -19.91 -5.27
C LEU A 197 -1.56 -19.29 -4.42
N LEU A 198 -1.24 -18.75 -3.25
CA LEU A 198 -2.23 -18.04 -2.42
C LEU A 198 -2.84 -16.86 -3.19
N TYR A 199 -2.03 -16.03 -3.82
CA TYR A 199 -2.52 -14.91 -4.64
C TYR A 199 -3.45 -15.38 -5.77
N ARG A 200 -3.10 -16.43 -6.50
CA ARG A 200 -4.02 -17.02 -7.51
C ARG A 200 -5.37 -17.38 -6.93
N GLN A 201 -5.39 -17.99 -5.75
CA GLN A 201 -6.65 -18.39 -5.09
C GLN A 201 -7.45 -17.18 -4.59
N LEU A 202 -6.80 -16.17 -4.01
CA LEU A 202 -7.47 -14.94 -3.60
C LEU A 202 -8.06 -14.19 -4.80
N ILE A 203 -7.31 -14.08 -5.90
CA ILE A 203 -7.78 -13.45 -7.14
C ILE A 203 -8.99 -14.23 -7.68
N ALA A 204 -8.94 -15.55 -7.75
CA ALA A 204 -10.06 -16.37 -8.20
C ALA A 204 -11.32 -16.10 -7.35
N ALA A 205 -11.19 -16.00 -6.02
CA ALA A 205 -12.31 -15.69 -5.13
C ALA A 205 -12.87 -14.27 -5.36
N ILE A 206 -12.02 -13.29 -5.63
CA ILE A 206 -12.45 -11.93 -6.01
C ILE A 206 -13.20 -11.96 -7.33
N ARG A 207 -12.69 -12.64 -8.35
CA ARG A 207 -13.26 -12.68 -9.70
C ARG A 207 -14.64 -13.37 -9.77
N GLU A 208 -15.00 -14.17 -8.76
CA GLU A 208 -16.38 -14.65 -8.60
C GLU A 208 -17.40 -13.49 -8.42
N GLN A 209 -16.96 -12.35 -7.90
CA GLN A 209 -17.82 -11.21 -7.59
C GLN A 209 -17.48 -9.96 -8.41
N ASP A 210 -16.21 -9.71 -8.68
CA ASP A 210 -15.69 -8.48 -9.29
C ASP A 210 -14.64 -8.82 -10.35
N THR A 211 -15.03 -8.69 -11.61
CA THR A 211 -14.18 -8.99 -12.77
C THR A 211 -13.31 -7.81 -13.18
N ASP A 212 -13.57 -6.59 -12.68
CA ASP A 212 -13.07 -5.36 -13.26
C ASP A 212 -12.02 -4.66 -12.39
N THR A 213 -12.15 -4.74 -11.08
CA THR A 213 -11.22 -4.06 -10.16
C THR A 213 -9.83 -4.68 -10.23
N PRO A 214 -8.77 -3.87 -10.47
CA PRO A 214 -7.40 -4.34 -10.37
C PRO A 214 -7.07 -4.91 -8.99
N VAL A 215 -6.16 -5.87 -8.96
CA VAL A 215 -5.57 -6.37 -7.72
C VAL A 215 -4.11 -5.97 -7.63
N MET A 216 -3.65 -5.64 -6.44
CA MET A 216 -2.25 -5.33 -6.16
C MET A 216 -1.69 -6.44 -5.27
N VAL A 217 -0.52 -6.94 -5.60
CA VAL A 217 0.15 -8.02 -4.88
C VAL A 217 1.53 -7.55 -4.43
N ASP A 218 1.77 -7.58 -3.14
CA ASP A 218 3.08 -7.25 -2.60
C ASP A 218 4.03 -8.45 -2.76
N ALA A 219 5.30 -8.18 -3.05
CA ALA A 219 6.34 -9.20 -3.04
C ALA A 219 6.50 -9.83 -1.66
N GLY A 220 7.17 -10.99 -1.57
CA GLY A 220 7.54 -11.60 -0.31
C GLY A 220 8.52 -10.74 0.50
N TRP A 221 8.99 -11.27 1.63
CA TRP A 221 9.92 -10.57 2.52
C TRP A 221 9.52 -9.12 2.80
N PHE A 222 8.28 -8.91 3.27
CA PHE A 222 7.74 -7.58 3.58
C PHE A 222 7.72 -6.63 2.37
N ALA A 223 7.38 -7.17 1.20
CA ALA A 223 7.37 -6.47 -0.09
C ALA A 223 8.77 -6.00 -0.54
N ALA A 224 9.83 -6.74 -0.21
CA ALA A 224 11.19 -6.38 -0.60
C ALA A 224 11.36 -6.36 -2.13
N ALA A 225 12.15 -5.41 -2.64
CA ALA A 225 12.34 -5.23 -4.09
C ALA A 225 13.01 -6.43 -4.77
N ASP A 226 13.78 -7.22 -4.04
CA ASP A 226 14.45 -8.44 -4.52
C ASP A 226 13.60 -9.71 -4.37
N ALA A 227 12.43 -9.63 -3.73
CA ALA A 227 11.63 -10.81 -3.44
C ALA A 227 10.83 -11.35 -4.64
N PHE A 228 10.79 -10.67 -5.79
CA PHE A 228 10.24 -11.24 -7.02
C PHE A 228 11.18 -12.22 -7.72
N ASP A 229 12.45 -12.30 -7.33
CA ASP A 229 13.46 -13.14 -7.98
C ASP A 229 13.13 -14.64 -7.95
N TYR A 230 12.31 -15.09 -7.01
CA TYR A 230 11.87 -16.49 -6.96
C TYR A 230 10.53 -16.75 -7.69
N TRP A 231 9.84 -15.72 -8.18
CA TRP A 231 8.58 -15.90 -8.89
C TRP A 231 8.83 -16.41 -10.32
N PRO A 232 8.36 -17.61 -10.67
CA PRO A 232 8.70 -18.23 -11.96
C PRO A 232 7.93 -17.62 -13.14
N ALA A 233 6.80 -16.96 -12.87
CA ALA A 233 5.93 -16.36 -13.86
C ALA A 233 5.05 -15.30 -13.22
N PRO A 234 4.51 -14.35 -13.99
CA PRO A 234 3.43 -13.46 -13.56
C PRO A 234 2.19 -14.28 -13.17
N LEU A 235 1.31 -13.65 -12.40
CA LEU A 235 -0.04 -14.18 -12.18
C LEU A 235 -0.86 -14.07 -13.46
N GLU A 236 -1.74 -15.03 -13.71
CA GLU A 236 -2.46 -15.18 -14.99
C GLU A 236 -3.53 -14.11 -15.22
N ASP A 237 -4.02 -13.44 -14.16
CA ASP A 237 -5.01 -12.37 -14.26
C ASP A 237 -4.37 -11.11 -14.90
N PRO A 238 -4.98 -10.53 -15.97
CA PRO A 238 -4.41 -9.38 -16.68
C PRO A 238 -4.48 -8.07 -15.87
N ARG A 239 -5.24 -8.04 -14.77
CA ARG A 239 -5.48 -6.85 -13.95
C ARG A 239 -4.67 -6.87 -12.65
N VAL A 240 -3.43 -7.36 -12.73
CA VAL A 240 -2.51 -7.43 -11.57
C VAL A 240 -1.51 -6.28 -11.61
N LEU A 241 -1.33 -5.64 -10.47
CA LEU A 241 -0.25 -4.71 -10.16
C LEU A 241 0.70 -5.40 -9.18
N TYR A 242 2.00 -5.30 -9.43
CA TYR A 242 3.05 -5.91 -8.61
C TYR A 242 3.72 -4.84 -7.78
N SER A 243 3.66 -4.97 -6.46
CA SER A 243 4.07 -3.95 -5.52
C SER A 243 5.30 -4.36 -4.73
N VAL A 244 6.20 -3.41 -4.52
CA VAL A 244 7.32 -3.49 -3.58
C VAL A 244 7.28 -2.30 -2.65
N HIS A 245 7.91 -2.44 -1.47
CA HIS A 245 8.13 -1.35 -0.52
C HIS A 245 9.62 -0.97 -0.50
N MET A 246 9.91 0.31 -0.31
CA MET A 246 11.28 0.83 -0.34
C MET A 246 11.63 1.57 0.95
N TYR A 247 12.26 0.86 1.84
CA TYR A 247 12.79 1.42 3.08
C TYR A 247 14.31 1.16 3.25
N GLU A 248 14.90 0.42 2.29
CA GLU A 248 16.32 0.08 2.38
C GLU A 248 17.26 1.29 2.13
N PRO A 249 18.32 1.41 2.92
CA PRO A 249 18.72 0.49 3.98
C PRO A 249 17.90 0.73 5.26
N TYR A 250 17.07 -0.24 5.64
CA TYR A 250 16.13 -0.12 6.78
C TYR A 250 16.79 0.35 8.07
N ALA A 251 18.04 -0.06 8.28
CA ALA A 251 18.83 0.37 9.44
C ALA A 251 19.09 1.89 9.51
N ALA A 252 19.07 2.59 8.38
CA ALA A 252 19.26 4.04 8.31
C ALA A 252 17.93 4.82 8.26
N THR A 253 16.84 4.23 7.77
CA THR A 253 15.58 4.92 7.50
C THR A 253 14.53 4.74 8.59
N SER A 254 14.65 3.69 9.40
CA SER A 254 13.61 3.22 10.32
C SER A 254 13.66 3.81 11.73
N ALA A 255 12.58 3.61 12.49
CA ALA A 255 12.42 4.09 13.86
C ALA A 255 13.53 3.65 14.84
N PRO A 256 14.04 2.40 14.82
CA PRO A 256 15.16 2.02 15.66
C PRO A 256 16.40 2.91 15.49
N ASN A 257 16.63 3.47 14.31
CA ASN A 257 17.77 4.39 14.10
C ASN A 257 17.64 5.70 14.89
N MET A 258 16.44 6.14 15.17
CA MET A 258 16.16 7.34 15.97
C MET A 258 16.62 7.24 17.42
N THR A 259 16.72 6.03 17.96
CA THR A 259 17.09 5.76 19.35
C THR A 259 18.56 5.36 19.52
N ARG A 260 19.32 5.23 18.43
CA ARG A 260 20.75 4.91 18.48
C ARG A 260 21.55 6.08 19.05
N LYS A 261 22.55 5.78 19.87
CA LYS A 261 23.54 6.78 20.35
C LYS A 261 24.29 7.44 19.17
N HIS A 262 24.56 6.65 18.14
CA HIS A 262 25.16 7.09 16.87
C HIS A 262 24.27 6.60 15.74
N PRO A 263 23.34 7.43 15.26
CA PRO A 263 22.49 7.07 14.15
C PRO A 263 23.29 6.73 12.89
N ILE A 264 22.84 5.72 12.17
CA ILE A 264 23.38 5.36 10.87
C ILE A 264 22.96 6.46 9.88
N ALA A 265 23.93 7.03 9.19
CA ALA A 265 23.68 8.12 8.25
C ALA A 265 23.28 7.57 6.87
N TYR A 266 22.49 8.36 6.15
CA TYR A 266 22.31 8.23 4.72
C TYR A 266 22.66 9.57 4.02
N PRO A 267 23.44 9.58 2.93
CA PRO A 267 24.20 8.44 2.40
C PRO A 267 25.26 7.94 3.38
N GLY A 268 25.57 6.63 3.35
CA GLY A 268 26.54 6.06 4.25
C GLY A 268 26.60 4.54 4.29
N ALA A 269 27.46 4.02 5.14
CA ALA A 269 27.58 2.59 5.37
C ALA A 269 26.43 2.08 6.27
N ALA A 270 25.71 1.07 5.84
CA ALA A 270 24.60 0.47 6.59
C ALA A 270 24.57 -1.05 6.47
N PRO A 271 24.08 -1.77 7.49
CA PRO A 271 23.83 -3.21 7.40
C PRO A 271 22.79 -3.52 6.32
N PHE A 272 23.11 -4.54 5.50
CA PHE A 272 22.19 -5.09 4.49
C PHE A 272 22.65 -6.51 4.11
N ALA A 273 21.74 -7.47 4.03
CA ALA A 273 22.04 -8.87 3.67
C ALA A 273 23.18 -9.49 4.49
N GLY A 274 23.20 -9.23 5.80
CA GLY A 274 24.25 -9.75 6.70
C GLY A 274 25.63 -9.09 6.57
N GLN A 275 25.77 -8.05 5.76
CA GLN A 275 27.02 -7.32 5.52
C GLN A 275 26.83 -5.81 5.74
N THR A 276 27.93 -5.09 5.89
CA THR A 276 27.90 -3.61 5.82
C THR A 276 28.17 -3.19 4.38
N GLN A 277 27.23 -2.41 3.81
CA GLN A 277 27.32 -1.93 2.43
C GLN A 277 27.18 -0.42 2.38
N GLN A 278 27.81 0.21 1.40
CA GLN A 278 27.64 1.64 1.12
C GLN A 278 26.29 1.87 0.43
N TRP A 279 25.49 2.74 1.01
CA TRP A 279 24.21 3.18 0.46
C TRP A 279 24.25 4.66 0.06
N ASP A 280 23.86 4.90 -1.18
CA ASP A 280 23.71 6.19 -1.84
C ASP A 280 22.65 6.07 -2.95
N GLY A 281 22.41 7.13 -3.72
CA GLY A 281 21.45 7.12 -4.82
C GLY A 281 21.74 6.04 -5.87
N ALA A 282 23.02 5.74 -6.16
CA ALA A 282 23.37 4.68 -7.10
C ALA A 282 23.03 3.28 -6.55
N ARG A 283 23.15 3.08 -5.23
CA ARG A 283 22.73 1.81 -4.60
C ARG A 283 21.21 1.68 -4.56
N VAL A 284 20.49 2.76 -4.26
CA VAL A 284 19.03 2.81 -4.33
C VAL A 284 18.54 2.44 -5.74
N GLU A 285 19.14 3.01 -6.78
CA GLU A 285 18.83 2.68 -8.17
C GLU A 285 19.07 1.19 -8.48
N ARG A 286 20.21 0.63 -8.07
CA ARG A 286 20.50 -0.80 -8.26
C ARG A 286 19.49 -1.71 -7.56
N TYR A 287 19.06 -1.34 -6.35
CA TYR A 287 18.11 -2.13 -5.58
C TYR A 287 16.72 -2.10 -6.22
N LEU A 288 16.21 -0.92 -6.56
CA LEU A 288 14.91 -0.76 -7.22
C LEU A 288 14.90 -1.26 -8.68
N ARG A 289 16.07 -1.53 -9.27
CA ARG A 289 16.16 -2.12 -10.59
C ARG A 289 15.77 -3.59 -10.63
N GLN A 290 15.79 -4.31 -9.49
CA GLN A 290 15.46 -5.73 -9.42
C GLN A 290 14.02 -6.04 -9.84
N PRO A 291 12.96 -5.39 -9.29
CA PRO A 291 11.60 -5.64 -9.76
C PRO A 291 11.39 -5.20 -11.22
N LEU A 292 12.11 -4.16 -11.69
CA LEU A 292 12.07 -3.75 -13.09
C LEU A 292 12.65 -4.83 -14.01
N ALA A 293 13.80 -5.40 -13.65
CA ALA A 293 14.44 -6.47 -14.43
C ALA A 293 13.59 -7.73 -14.45
N TRP A 294 12.97 -8.07 -13.32
CA TRP A 294 12.02 -9.19 -13.27
C TRP A 294 10.81 -8.94 -14.19
N ALA A 295 10.17 -7.77 -14.12
CA ALA A 295 9.03 -7.45 -14.97
C ALA A 295 9.40 -7.48 -16.46
N GLU A 296 10.57 -6.96 -16.83
CA GLU A 296 11.09 -6.99 -18.19
C GLU A 296 11.31 -8.45 -18.66
N ALA A 297 11.91 -9.29 -17.83
CA ALA A 297 12.11 -10.72 -18.12
C ALA A 297 10.78 -11.48 -18.28
N MET A 298 9.73 -11.05 -17.58
CA MET A 298 8.38 -11.62 -17.64
C MET A 298 7.49 -10.99 -18.73
N GLY A 299 8.00 -10.02 -19.51
CA GLY A 299 7.23 -9.33 -20.55
C GLY A 299 6.12 -8.43 -20.02
N LEU A 300 6.22 -8.00 -18.76
CA LEU A 300 5.26 -7.10 -18.13
C LEU A 300 5.60 -5.64 -18.44
N PRO A 301 4.63 -4.80 -18.77
CA PRO A 301 4.87 -3.36 -18.89
C PRO A 301 5.15 -2.74 -17.52
N ARG A 302 5.97 -1.68 -17.49
CA ARG A 302 6.33 -0.95 -16.26
C ARG A 302 5.11 -0.41 -15.51
N SER A 303 4.03 -0.10 -16.24
CA SER A 303 2.74 0.30 -15.66
C SER A 303 2.05 -0.79 -14.81
N ARG A 304 2.67 -1.96 -14.65
CA ARG A 304 2.23 -2.98 -13.69
C ARG A 304 3.04 -3.00 -12.41
N LEU A 305 4.11 -2.16 -12.32
CA LEU A 305 4.93 -2.05 -11.12
C LEU A 305 4.52 -0.86 -10.27
N VAL A 306 4.46 -1.08 -8.98
CA VAL A 306 4.11 -0.07 -7.97
C VAL A 306 5.15 -0.09 -6.85
N VAL A 307 5.60 1.07 -6.40
CA VAL A 307 6.23 1.20 -5.10
C VAL A 307 5.15 1.63 -4.11
N GLY A 308 4.52 0.65 -3.47
CA GLY A 308 3.33 0.82 -2.62
C GLY A 308 3.60 1.61 -1.35
N GLU A 309 4.83 1.50 -0.85
CA GLU A 309 5.32 2.30 0.28
C GLU A 309 6.79 2.66 0.08
N PHE A 310 7.16 3.85 0.50
CA PHE A 310 8.54 4.26 0.73
C PHE A 310 8.57 5.43 1.69
N GLY A 311 9.67 5.54 2.43
CA GLY A 311 9.80 6.62 3.39
C GLY A 311 11.01 6.47 4.30
N CYS A 312 11.20 7.46 5.16
CA CYS A 312 12.21 7.47 6.20
C CYS A 312 11.70 8.29 7.38
N MET A 313 12.21 7.99 8.57
CA MET A 313 11.89 8.80 9.73
C MET A 313 12.31 10.24 9.49
N ARG A 314 11.35 11.16 9.37
CA ARG A 314 11.53 12.57 8.95
C ARG A 314 12.58 13.36 9.74
N ARG A 315 12.89 12.95 10.98
CA ARG A 315 13.87 13.60 11.85
C ARG A 315 15.30 13.07 11.69
N LEU A 316 15.52 12.04 10.87
CA LEU A 316 16.86 11.58 10.52
C LEU A 316 17.49 12.53 9.49
N SER A 317 18.72 12.93 9.73
CA SER A 317 19.40 13.97 8.92
C SER A 317 19.53 13.63 7.43
N GLY A 318 19.60 12.35 7.07
CA GLY A 318 19.70 11.88 5.70
C GLY A 318 18.35 11.62 5.01
N CYS A 319 17.22 11.76 5.71
CA CYS A 319 15.91 11.38 5.18
C CYS A 319 15.55 12.15 3.91
N ARG A 320 15.75 13.45 3.88
CA ARG A 320 15.46 14.26 2.68
C ARG A 320 16.26 13.79 1.47
N GLN A 321 17.55 13.53 1.61
CA GLN A 321 18.38 13.04 0.52
C GLN A 321 17.93 11.64 0.06
N TYR A 322 17.57 10.78 1.00
CA TYR A 322 17.01 9.46 0.71
C TYR A 322 15.73 9.56 -0.14
N LEU A 323 14.79 10.43 0.25
CA LEU A 323 13.56 10.67 -0.52
C LEU A 323 13.86 11.18 -1.94
N GLU A 324 14.81 12.12 -2.09
CA GLU A 324 15.23 12.62 -3.40
C GLU A 324 15.80 11.50 -4.29
N ASP A 325 16.64 10.64 -3.71
CA ASP A 325 17.27 9.54 -4.45
C ASP A 325 16.21 8.49 -4.88
N VAL A 326 15.34 8.07 -3.96
CA VAL A 326 14.26 7.14 -4.27
C VAL A 326 13.35 7.71 -5.36
N LEU A 327 12.82 8.91 -5.16
CA LEU A 327 11.89 9.55 -6.10
C LEU A 327 12.53 9.79 -7.46
N THR A 328 13.82 10.10 -7.53
CA THR A 328 14.54 10.24 -8.80
C THR A 328 14.53 8.94 -9.61
N VAL A 329 14.67 7.78 -8.93
CA VAL A 329 14.59 6.47 -9.59
C VAL A 329 13.16 6.18 -10.05
N LEU A 330 12.16 6.49 -9.23
CA LEU A 330 10.74 6.27 -9.53
C LEU A 330 10.30 7.08 -10.75
N ASP A 331 10.63 8.37 -10.79
CA ASP A 331 10.28 9.28 -11.90
C ASP A 331 10.94 8.84 -13.21
N ARG A 332 12.27 8.56 -13.16
CA ARG A 332 13.04 8.12 -14.33
C ARG A 332 12.47 6.84 -14.95
N ASN A 333 11.90 5.97 -14.14
CA ASN A 333 11.30 4.71 -14.58
C ASN A 333 9.77 4.79 -14.77
N GLN A 334 9.17 5.96 -14.53
CA GLN A 334 7.73 6.19 -14.68
C GLN A 334 6.88 5.20 -13.85
N LEU A 335 7.31 4.91 -12.62
CA LEU A 335 6.62 3.97 -11.73
C LEU A 335 5.46 4.64 -10.99
N HIS A 336 4.44 3.86 -10.65
CA HIS A 336 3.44 4.26 -9.67
C HIS A 336 4.07 4.23 -8.28
N TRP A 337 3.66 5.17 -7.42
CA TRP A 337 4.15 5.17 -6.05
C TRP A 337 3.20 5.83 -5.06
N ALA A 338 3.31 5.41 -3.79
CA ALA A 338 2.70 6.07 -2.64
C ALA A 338 3.71 6.22 -1.51
N PHE A 339 3.96 7.46 -1.11
CA PHE A 339 4.85 7.72 0.02
C PHE A 339 4.20 7.35 1.36
N TYR A 340 4.97 6.87 2.31
CA TYR A 340 4.56 6.68 3.69
C TYR A 340 5.13 7.83 4.54
N SER A 341 4.32 8.73 5.16
CA SER A 341 2.86 8.71 5.13
C SER A 341 2.31 10.13 5.12
N PHE A 342 1.04 10.30 4.81
CA PHE A 342 0.37 11.58 4.85
C PHE A 342 -0.46 11.72 6.13
N ARG A 343 -0.19 12.78 6.91
CA ARG A 343 -0.94 13.18 8.11
C ARG A 343 -1.26 12.03 9.05
N GLU A 344 -0.22 11.45 9.62
CA GLU A 344 -0.37 10.46 10.67
C GLU A 344 -1.05 11.03 11.92
N ASP A 345 -1.81 10.20 12.62
CA ASP A 345 -2.57 10.62 13.80
C ASP A 345 -2.10 10.01 15.12
N ASN A 346 -1.05 9.18 15.13
CA ASN A 346 -0.68 8.46 16.34
C ASN A 346 0.82 8.20 16.56
N TRP A 347 1.72 8.68 15.71
CA TRP A 347 3.16 8.54 15.95
C TRP A 347 4.03 9.60 15.25
N ASP A 348 5.16 9.92 15.87
CA ASP A 348 6.11 10.92 15.39
C ASP A 348 7.09 10.30 14.38
N GLY A 349 6.59 9.88 13.24
CA GLY A 349 7.34 9.08 12.26
C GLY A 349 7.61 9.78 10.94
N MET A 350 6.74 9.54 9.97
CA MET A 350 6.96 9.88 8.56
C MET A 350 5.97 10.91 8.02
N ASP A 351 5.32 11.68 8.90
CA ASP A 351 4.49 12.81 8.50
C ASP A 351 5.37 14.03 8.21
N TYR A 352 5.71 14.21 6.95
CA TYR A 352 6.69 15.21 6.51
C TYR A 352 6.20 16.65 6.61
N GLU A 353 4.88 16.91 6.67
CA GLU A 353 4.36 18.25 6.94
C GLU A 353 4.76 18.78 8.33
N LEU A 354 5.16 17.90 9.25
CA LEU A 354 5.64 18.29 10.59
C LEU A 354 7.11 18.70 10.62
N GLY A 355 7.82 18.66 9.49
CA GLY A 355 9.23 19.02 9.38
C GLY A 355 10.14 18.12 10.23
N SER A 356 11.34 18.60 10.57
CA SER A 356 12.35 17.85 11.36
C SER A 356 12.20 17.99 12.87
N ALA A 357 11.27 18.82 13.37
CA ALA A 357 11.07 19.01 14.80
C ALA A 357 10.36 17.81 15.46
N LYS A 358 10.77 17.49 16.70
CA LYS A 358 10.06 16.49 17.50
C LYS A 358 8.71 17.06 17.95
N VAL A 359 7.66 16.29 17.72
CA VAL A 359 6.32 16.61 18.22
C VAL A 359 6.09 15.89 19.55
N PRO A 360 5.60 16.61 20.59
CA PRO A 360 5.39 16.01 21.92
C PRO A 360 4.34 14.90 21.87
N TRP A 361 4.48 13.88 22.73
CA TRP A 361 3.51 12.79 22.83
C TRP A 361 2.08 13.28 23.12
N ARG A 362 1.90 14.36 23.86
CA ARG A 362 0.60 14.98 24.16
C ARG A 362 -0.14 15.47 22.92
N TYR A 363 0.57 15.88 21.90
CA TYR A 363 0.00 16.22 20.60
C TYR A 363 -0.66 15.00 19.97
N TRP A 364 0.06 13.90 19.88
CA TRP A 364 -0.48 12.65 19.31
C TRP A 364 -1.67 12.14 20.10
N GLN A 365 -1.60 12.19 21.43
CA GLN A 365 -2.71 11.80 22.28
C GLN A 365 -3.97 12.65 22.01
N ALA A 366 -3.83 13.95 21.80
CA ALA A 366 -4.94 14.82 21.48
C ALA A 366 -5.55 14.51 20.10
N ILE A 367 -4.71 14.30 19.08
CA ILE A 367 -5.15 13.90 17.74
C ILE A 367 -5.89 12.56 17.78
N GLU A 368 -5.35 11.55 18.45
CA GLU A 368 -6.00 10.25 18.64
C GLU A 368 -7.38 10.35 19.32
N GLN A 369 -7.58 11.35 20.14
CA GLN A 369 -8.86 11.66 20.80
C GLN A 369 -9.80 12.50 19.93
N GLY A 370 -9.43 12.78 18.68
CA GLY A 370 -10.23 13.58 17.74
C GLY A 370 -10.15 15.08 17.97
N THR A 371 -9.17 15.58 18.74
CA THR A 371 -8.93 17.01 18.87
C THR A 371 -8.40 17.54 17.52
N PRO A 372 -8.94 18.67 17.00
CA PRO A 372 -8.41 19.29 15.79
C PRO A 372 -6.91 19.55 15.89
N ASP A 373 -6.18 19.30 14.80
CA ASP A 373 -4.74 19.50 14.74
C ASP A 373 -4.40 20.98 14.97
N PRO A 374 -3.65 21.32 16.04
CA PRO A 374 -3.28 22.70 16.34
C PRO A 374 -2.09 23.21 15.51
N LEU A 375 -1.41 22.33 14.78
CA LEU A 375 -0.26 22.70 13.98
C LEU A 375 -0.68 23.08 12.56
N PRO A 376 -0.10 24.12 11.98
CA PRO A 376 -0.32 24.44 10.57
C PRO A 376 0.24 23.31 9.72
N ARG A 377 -0.60 22.76 8.84
CA ARG A 377 -0.24 21.71 7.90
C ARG A 377 0.09 22.34 6.56
N THR A 378 1.37 22.54 6.32
CA THR A 378 1.91 23.11 5.08
C THR A 378 3.15 22.34 4.66
N ALA A 379 3.52 22.45 3.38
CA ALA A 379 4.74 21.83 2.90
C ALA A 379 5.98 22.38 3.64
N THR A 380 6.72 21.47 4.25
CA THR A 380 8.02 21.76 4.88
C THR A 380 9.16 21.39 3.96
N VAL A 381 10.40 21.71 4.35
CA VAL A 381 11.61 21.32 3.61
C VAL A 381 11.74 19.79 3.50
N GLU A 382 11.29 19.06 4.51
CA GLU A 382 11.28 17.59 4.53
C GLU A 382 10.25 17.00 3.56
N PHE A 383 9.13 17.70 3.34
CA PHE A 383 8.09 17.28 2.40
C PHE A 383 8.39 17.66 0.94
N GLU A 384 9.27 18.61 0.72
CA GLU A 384 9.52 19.20 -0.61
C GLU A 384 9.91 18.17 -1.70
N PRO A 385 10.71 17.12 -1.43
CA PRO A 385 11.01 16.10 -2.42
C PRO A 385 9.75 15.41 -2.98
N ILE A 386 8.80 15.12 -2.11
CA ILE A 386 7.53 14.48 -2.45
C ILE A 386 6.60 15.47 -3.15
N ARG A 387 6.43 16.67 -2.58
CA ARG A 387 5.52 17.70 -3.08
C ARG A 387 5.78 18.04 -4.55
N LYS A 388 7.05 18.27 -4.92
CA LYS A 388 7.45 18.59 -6.30
C LYS A 388 7.07 17.52 -7.30
N ARG A 389 6.97 16.29 -6.88
CA ARG A 389 6.67 15.14 -7.76
C ARG A 389 5.20 14.74 -7.74
N LEU A 390 4.46 15.14 -6.71
CA LEU A 390 3.00 15.03 -6.70
C LEU A 390 2.38 16.00 -7.71
N ASN A 391 2.90 17.21 -7.78
CA ASN A 391 2.47 18.27 -8.70
C ASN A 391 3.71 18.86 -9.39
N PRO A 392 4.23 18.20 -10.42
CA PRO A 392 5.29 18.81 -11.24
C PRO A 392 4.70 20.02 -11.96
N ASP A 393 5.24 21.21 -11.63
CA ASP A 393 4.91 22.49 -12.29
C ASP A 393 5.25 22.45 -13.78
#